data_6a15d2783446221c1f3c1f2ce93e5318
#
_entry.id   6a15d2783446221c1f3c1f2ce93e5318
#
_cell.length_a   1.000
_cell.length_b   1.000
_cell.length_c   1.000
_cell.angle_alpha   90.00
_cell.angle_beta   90.00
_cell.angle_gamma   90.00
#
_symmetry.space_group_name_H-M   'P 1'
#
loop_
_entity.id
_entity.type
_entity.pdbx_description
1 polymer ?
#
loop_
_entity_poly.entity_id
_entity_poly.type
_entity_poly.pdbx_seq_one_letter_code
_entity_poly.pdbx_strand_id
1 'polypeptide(L)'
;MFSAGINMDYAATGLLTGVLWMPYFNIGMGISPATLGVVLMILLAWNAFLDPVIGNLSDNARTPWGRRRPFMAVGAVMTGIVYLMFWHMPPGLQDLGKALYLIVVGIVFFTSYSLWAMPYYGLQLELTPNYDERTRLTGWMAFFGKASSLAGGWVLAIVTGKAFINTATGKGDILIGMKSGCWVIAGVIIVFGLLPAIFVRERYHFTERKPRDPFWNSVKESIRCKPLWSLIGISFFLVLGSTSVGSLGQYLSIYYIFDGDLSAASIVGGWKGTVLAATGILSIPFWAWLGERFDKKVMVISMLIFSMAGHLMNFFCMRPDLPYLQIVPAVFESGAIAAVWLFIPSMKADTADYDELRTTRRREGSINSFYSWFIKAALTCAMGLGGLVLEVSGFTSKHVHQPADVLNRMLGYYLTVPIAIWGVALGFALSYPLSRIRMAGIRAELEERRGKI
;
A
#
# COMPACT_ATOMS: atom_id res chain seq x y z
N MET A 1 -17.52 -6.45 -13.13
CA MET A 1 -18.14 -6.16 -11.82
C MET A 1 -17.22 -6.50 -10.66
N PHE A 2 -16.72 -7.75 -10.54
CA PHE A 2 -15.82 -8.12 -9.45
C PHE A 2 -14.57 -7.24 -9.38
N SER A 3 -13.83 -7.13 -10.47
CA SER A 3 -12.59 -6.34 -10.55
C SER A 3 -12.77 -4.87 -10.19
N ALA A 4 -13.96 -4.31 -10.39
CA ALA A 4 -14.27 -2.93 -10.01
C ALA A 4 -14.31 -2.72 -8.49
N GLY A 5 -14.49 -3.79 -7.68
CA GLY A 5 -14.42 -3.73 -6.23
C GLY A 5 -13.09 -3.19 -5.69
N ILE A 6 -11.98 -3.31 -6.44
CA ILE A 6 -10.68 -2.76 -6.04
C ILE A 6 -10.70 -1.23 -5.88
N ASN A 7 -11.66 -0.53 -6.52
CA ASN A 7 -11.83 0.92 -6.33
C ASN A 7 -12.29 1.24 -4.90
N MET A 8 -13.11 0.35 -4.28
CA MET A 8 -13.47 0.48 -2.87
C MET A 8 -12.24 0.36 -1.97
N ASP A 9 -11.39 -0.62 -2.21
CA ASP A 9 -10.16 -0.83 -1.45
C ASP A 9 -9.27 0.41 -1.45
N TYR A 10 -9.01 0.96 -2.64
CA TYR A 10 -8.22 2.17 -2.77
C TYR A 10 -8.92 3.41 -2.16
N ALA A 11 -10.22 3.58 -2.38
CA ALA A 11 -10.97 4.71 -1.82
C ALA A 11 -11.01 4.67 -0.28
N ALA A 12 -11.16 3.49 0.32
CA ALA A 12 -11.21 3.32 1.75
C ALA A 12 -9.83 3.49 2.41
N THR A 13 -8.82 2.78 1.93
CA THR A 13 -7.50 2.74 2.60
C THR A 13 -6.46 3.62 1.92
N GLY A 14 -6.32 3.55 0.61
CA GLY A 14 -5.30 4.29 -0.14
C GLY A 14 -5.46 5.81 -0.06
N LEU A 15 -6.69 6.31 -0.18
CA LEU A 15 -6.97 7.75 -0.02
C LEU A 15 -6.84 8.19 1.43
N LEU A 16 -7.42 7.43 2.37
CA LEU A 16 -7.40 7.80 3.78
C LEU A 16 -5.96 7.88 4.29
N THR A 17 -5.20 6.78 4.19
CA THR A 17 -3.88 6.70 4.82
C THR A 17 -2.76 7.33 4.00
N GLY A 18 -2.86 7.29 2.66
CA GLY A 18 -1.79 7.72 1.77
C GLY A 18 -1.88 9.17 1.30
N VAL A 19 -3.09 9.73 1.19
CA VAL A 19 -3.28 11.05 0.56
C VAL A 19 -3.83 12.07 1.54
N LEU A 20 -4.85 11.72 2.33
CA LEU A 20 -5.63 12.68 3.10
C LEU A 20 -5.25 12.74 4.59
N TRP A 21 -4.69 11.67 5.15
CA TRP A 21 -4.43 11.55 6.59
C TRP A 21 -3.60 12.70 7.15
N MET A 22 -2.39 12.86 6.65
CA MET A 22 -1.49 13.90 7.12
C MET A 22 -2.00 15.32 6.76
N PRO A 23 -2.37 15.64 5.50
CA PRO A 23 -2.86 16.98 5.17
C PRO A 23 -4.09 17.41 5.98
N TYR A 24 -5.04 16.51 6.23
CA TYR A 24 -6.24 16.87 6.96
C TYR A 24 -6.00 16.98 8.46
N PHE A 25 -5.45 15.93 9.09
CA PHE A 25 -5.35 15.87 10.54
C PHE A 25 -4.15 16.65 11.11
N ASN A 26 -3.03 16.76 10.38
CA ASN A 26 -1.92 17.57 10.84
C ASN A 26 -2.04 19.02 10.36
N ILE A 27 -2.08 19.26 9.04
CA ILE A 27 -2.09 20.65 8.51
C ILE A 27 -3.42 21.32 8.81
N GLY A 28 -4.56 20.61 8.61
CA GLY A 28 -5.89 21.17 8.84
C GLY A 28 -6.27 21.28 10.32
N MET A 29 -6.06 20.22 11.11
CA MET A 29 -6.52 20.13 12.51
C MET A 29 -5.41 20.34 13.56
N GLY A 30 -4.14 20.45 13.17
CA GLY A 30 -3.03 20.75 14.06
C GLY A 30 -2.56 19.59 14.95
N ILE A 31 -2.94 18.33 14.66
CA ILE A 31 -2.49 17.16 15.46
C ILE A 31 -1.02 16.87 15.11
N SER A 32 -0.19 16.52 16.11
CA SER A 32 1.23 16.27 15.87
C SER A 32 1.45 15.09 14.89
N PRO A 33 2.48 15.17 14.01
CA PRO A 33 2.79 14.12 13.05
C PRO A 33 3.11 12.77 13.70
N ALA A 34 3.86 12.77 14.82
CA ALA A 34 4.19 11.56 15.56
C ALA A 34 2.92 10.90 16.14
N THR A 35 2.00 11.69 16.73
CA THR A 35 0.72 11.17 17.21
C THR A 35 -0.05 10.51 16.09
N LEU A 36 -0.14 11.13 14.92
CA LEU A 36 -0.83 10.56 13.75
C LEU A 36 -0.15 9.29 13.22
N GLY A 37 1.18 9.26 13.26
CA GLY A 37 1.96 8.07 12.93
C GLY A 37 1.67 6.90 13.86
N VAL A 38 1.67 7.16 15.18
CA VAL A 38 1.36 6.14 16.22
C VAL A 38 -0.09 5.65 16.08
N VAL A 39 -1.04 6.55 15.86
CA VAL A 39 -2.45 6.17 15.63
C VAL A 39 -2.54 5.22 14.43
N LEU A 40 -1.93 5.56 13.29
CA LEU A 40 -1.93 4.67 12.11
C LEU A 40 -1.24 3.33 12.39
N MET A 41 -0.14 3.31 13.15
CA MET A 41 0.49 2.05 13.57
C MET A 41 -0.48 1.15 14.33
N ILE A 42 -1.21 1.70 15.29
CA ILE A 42 -2.21 0.97 16.08
C ILE A 42 -3.31 0.42 15.17
N LEU A 43 -3.83 1.25 14.27
CA LEU A 43 -4.92 0.88 13.36
C LEU A 43 -4.51 -0.20 12.35
N LEU A 44 -3.31 -0.11 11.77
CA LEU A 44 -2.81 -1.11 10.83
C LEU A 44 -2.44 -2.42 11.54
N ALA A 45 -1.91 -2.35 12.75
CA ALA A 45 -1.68 -3.53 13.58
C ALA A 45 -3.00 -4.24 13.93
N TRP A 46 -4.05 -3.47 14.28
CA TRP A 46 -5.38 -3.99 14.51
C TRP A 46 -5.94 -4.66 13.25
N ASN A 47 -5.83 -4.02 12.09
CA ASN A 47 -6.24 -4.60 10.81
C ASN A 47 -5.53 -5.93 10.53
N ALA A 48 -4.20 -5.98 10.71
CA ALA A 48 -3.43 -7.20 10.49
C ALA A 48 -3.83 -8.36 11.42
N PHE A 49 -4.24 -8.04 12.66
CA PHE A 49 -4.76 -9.01 13.62
C PHE A 49 -6.16 -9.52 13.21
N LEU A 50 -7.04 -8.64 12.74
CA LEU A 50 -8.42 -8.99 12.41
C LEU A 50 -8.55 -9.82 11.13
N ASP A 51 -7.68 -9.60 10.15
CA ASP A 51 -7.81 -10.22 8.83
C ASP A 51 -7.92 -11.75 8.88
N PRO A 52 -7.09 -12.51 9.63
CA PRO A 52 -7.25 -13.95 9.77
C PRO A 52 -8.55 -14.36 10.47
N VAL A 53 -8.99 -13.57 11.45
CA VAL A 53 -10.22 -13.82 12.23
C VAL A 53 -11.44 -13.71 11.33
N ILE A 54 -11.53 -12.61 10.59
CA ILE A 54 -12.65 -12.35 9.67
C ILE A 54 -12.60 -13.30 8.47
N GLY A 55 -11.41 -13.59 7.95
CA GLY A 55 -11.24 -14.60 6.90
C GLY A 55 -11.81 -15.96 7.32
N ASN A 56 -11.45 -16.43 8.52
CA ASN A 56 -11.98 -17.69 9.04
C ASN A 56 -13.50 -17.63 9.32
N LEU A 57 -13.99 -16.51 9.86
CA LEU A 57 -15.43 -16.31 10.12
C LEU A 57 -16.24 -16.38 8.81
N SER A 58 -15.81 -15.66 7.79
CA SER A 58 -16.49 -15.63 6.50
C SER A 58 -16.41 -16.97 5.74
N ASP A 59 -15.31 -17.70 5.88
CA ASP A 59 -15.15 -19.02 5.25
C ASP A 59 -16.04 -20.11 5.88
N ASN A 60 -16.40 -19.95 7.15
CA ASN A 60 -17.24 -20.89 7.88
C ASN A 60 -18.74 -20.51 7.89
N ALA A 61 -19.10 -19.32 7.42
CA ALA A 61 -20.45 -18.84 7.40
C ALA A 61 -21.31 -19.65 6.41
N ARG A 62 -22.58 -19.84 6.76
CA ARG A 62 -23.59 -20.51 5.90
C ARG A 62 -24.83 -19.64 5.86
N THR A 63 -25.02 -18.92 4.76
CA THR A 63 -26.21 -18.08 4.57
C THR A 63 -26.88 -18.38 3.22
N PRO A 64 -28.18 -18.10 3.10
CA PRO A 64 -28.90 -18.27 1.83
C PRO A 64 -28.33 -17.43 0.66
N TRP A 65 -27.68 -16.31 0.98
CA TRP A 65 -27.11 -15.38 -0.02
C TRP A 65 -25.67 -15.71 -0.40
N GLY A 66 -25.06 -16.71 0.21
CA GLY A 66 -23.68 -17.10 0.04
C GLY A 66 -22.92 -17.03 1.34
N ARG A 67 -21.68 -17.49 1.30
CA ARG A 67 -20.78 -17.55 2.46
C ARG A 67 -20.13 -16.20 2.72
N ARG A 68 -19.62 -15.53 1.68
CA ARG A 68 -18.81 -14.30 1.73
C ARG A 68 -19.58 -13.04 1.38
N ARG A 69 -20.59 -13.14 0.50
CA ARG A 69 -21.37 -12.00 0.01
C ARG A 69 -22.02 -11.16 1.09
N PRO A 70 -22.66 -11.73 2.14
CA PRO A 70 -23.25 -10.94 3.21
C PRO A 70 -22.22 -10.08 3.97
N PHE A 71 -21.03 -10.65 4.23
CA PHE A 71 -19.94 -9.92 4.87
C PHE A 71 -19.47 -8.75 4.03
N MET A 72 -19.29 -8.96 2.71
CA MET A 72 -18.92 -7.90 1.78
C MET A 72 -19.97 -6.79 1.75
N ALA A 73 -21.26 -7.13 1.72
CA ALA A 73 -22.33 -6.13 1.67
C ALA A 73 -22.37 -5.30 2.95
N VAL A 74 -22.37 -5.95 4.11
CA VAL A 74 -22.36 -5.26 5.41
C VAL A 74 -21.09 -4.45 5.59
N GLY A 75 -19.92 -5.05 5.27
CA GLY A 75 -18.63 -4.39 5.35
C GLY A 75 -18.56 -3.13 4.48
N ALA A 76 -19.03 -3.18 3.22
CA ALA A 76 -19.03 -2.03 2.32
C ALA A 76 -19.85 -0.85 2.87
N VAL A 77 -21.09 -1.11 3.32
CA VAL A 77 -21.98 -0.07 3.86
C VAL A 77 -21.41 0.51 5.16
N MET A 78 -20.99 -0.35 6.09
CA MET A 78 -20.40 0.10 7.36
C MET A 78 -19.13 0.91 7.14
N THR A 79 -18.22 0.45 6.25
CA THR A 79 -16.97 1.18 5.94
C THR A 79 -17.30 2.58 5.41
N GLY A 80 -18.25 2.71 4.48
CA GLY A 80 -18.64 4.01 3.94
C GLY A 80 -19.25 4.94 4.99
N ILE A 81 -20.09 4.43 5.89
CA ILE A 81 -20.69 5.22 6.97
C ILE A 81 -19.61 5.67 7.97
N VAL A 82 -18.77 4.73 8.43
CA VAL A 82 -17.71 5.04 9.40
C VAL A 82 -16.65 5.95 8.81
N TYR A 83 -16.41 5.86 7.48
CA TYR A 83 -15.52 6.80 6.77
C TYR A 83 -15.91 8.25 7.00
N LEU A 84 -17.21 8.56 7.02
CA LEU A 84 -17.69 9.92 7.27
C LEU A 84 -17.33 10.42 8.67
N MET A 85 -17.25 9.53 9.67
CA MET A 85 -16.92 9.92 11.04
C MET A 85 -15.53 10.52 11.18
N PHE A 86 -14.55 10.10 10.37
CA PHE A 86 -13.21 10.70 10.38
C PHE A 86 -13.25 12.21 10.10
N TRP A 87 -14.13 12.65 9.19
CA TRP A 87 -14.20 14.03 8.72
C TRP A 87 -15.19 14.91 9.51
N HIS A 88 -15.96 14.29 10.40
CA HIS A 88 -16.94 14.96 11.27
C HIS A 88 -16.55 14.80 12.75
N MET A 89 -15.27 15.01 13.07
CA MET A 89 -14.77 14.97 14.42
C MET A 89 -15.46 16.06 15.27
N PRO A 90 -15.95 15.75 16.49
CA PRO A 90 -16.57 16.73 17.39
C PRO A 90 -15.62 17.90 17.68
N PRO A 91 -16.11 19.15 17.63
CA PRO A 91 -15.32 20.31 17.99
C PRO A 91 -14.98 20.33 19.49
N GLY A 92 -13.89 21.00 19.86
CA GLY A 92 -13.51 21.21 21.27
C GLY A 92 -12.71 20.08 21.93
N LEU A 93 -12.37 19.03 21.20
CA LEU A 93 -11.48 17.98 21.73
C LEU A 93 -10.06 18.49 21.88
N GLN A 94 -9.44 18.20 23.04
CA GLN A 94 -8.00 18.39 23.26
C GLN A 94 -7.21 17.35 22.43
N ASP A 95 -5.90 17.51 22.31
CA ASP A 95 -5.05 16.68 21.44
C ASP A 95 -5.13 15.17 21.77
N LEU A 96 -5.14 14.82 23.05
CA LEU A 96 -5.37 13.43 23.48
C LEU A 96 -6.77 12.93 23.08
N GLY A 97 -7.81 13.77 23.24
CA GLY A 97 -9.18 13.44 22.84
C GLY A 97 -9.31 13.21 21.34
N LYS A 98 -8.62 14.03 20.52
CA LYS A 98 -8.56 13.84 19.06
C LYS A 98 -7.90 12.51 18.70
N ALA A 99 -6.76 12.18 19.34
CA ALA A 99 -6.07 10.91 19.11
C ALA A 99 -6.93 9.71 19.48
N LEU A 100 -7.56 9.73 20.65
CA LEU A 100 -8.47 8.67 21.10
C LEU A 100 -9.68 8.52 20.17
N TYR A 101 -10.27 9.63 19.72
CA TYR A 101 -11.35 9.61 18.74
C TYR A 101 -10.91 8.90 17.43
N LEU A 102 -9.75 9.26 16.90
CA LEU A 102 -9.20 8.64 15.69
C LEU A 102 -8.93 7.15 15.87
N ILE A 103 -8.45 6.73 17.06
CA ILE A 103 -8.23 5.31 17.37
C ILE A 103 -9.58 4.57 17.40
N VAL A 104 -10.57 5.08 18.11
CA VAL A 104 -11.88 4.40 18.23
C VAL A 104 -12.57 4.31 16.87
N VAL A 105 -12.69 5.42 16.16
CA VAL A 105 -13.28 5.45 14.81
C VAL A 105 -12.48 4.56 13.86
N GLY A 106 -11.15 4.61 13.93
CA GLY A 106 -10.27 3.80 13.10
C GLY A 106 -10.39 2.31 13.37
N ILE A 107 -10.51 1.88 14.63
CA ILE A 107 -10.77 0.47 14.97
C ILE A 107 -12.07 -0.01 14.33
N VAL A 108 -13.16 0.75 14.47
CA VAL A 108 -14.45 0.41 13.85
C VAL A 108 -14.34 0.41 12.32
N PHE A 109 -13.63 1.38 11.75
CA PHE A 109 -13.41 1.50 10.31
C PHE A 109 -12.64 0.29 9.75
N PHE A 110 -11.48 -0.04 10.32
CA PHE A 110 -10.67 -1.16 9.84
C PHE A 110 -11.33 -2.51 10.11
N THR A 111 -12.15 -2.63 11.15
CA THR A 111 -12.99 -3.82 11.36
C THR A 111 -14.02 -3.96 10.23
N SER A 112 -14.72 -2.88 9.89
CA SER A 112 -15.70 -2.85 8.79
C SER A 112 -15.05 -3.10 7.45
N TYR A 113 -13.87 -2.51 7.22
CA TYR A 113 -13.08 -2.72 6.01
C TYR A 113 -12.62 -4.17 5.88
N SER A 114 -12.10 -4.80 6.94
CA SER A 114 -11.71 -6.22 6.91
C SER A 114 -12.90 -7.14 6.65
N LEU A 115 -14.11 -6.80 7.16
CA LEU A 115 -15.35 -7.53 6.84
C LEU A 115 -15.63 -7.56 5.34
N TRP A 116 -15.23 -6.54 4.60
CA TRP A 116 -15.33 -6.51 3.15
C TRP A 116 -14.09 -7.13 2.47
N ALA A 117 -12.90 -6.74 2.87
CA ALA A 117 -11.65 -7.03 2.16
C ALA A 117 -11.30 -8.52 2.18
N MET A 118 -11.42 -9.19 3.35
CA MET A 118 -11.03 -10.60 3.47
C MET A 118 -11.92 -11.53 2.63
N PRO A 119 -13.27 -11.43 2.67
CA PRO A 119 -14.14 -12.17 1.77
C PRO A 119 -13.92 -11.84 0.29
N TYR A 120 -13.66 -10.57 -0.05
CA TYR A 120 -13.40 -10.15 -1.42
C TYR A 120 -12.15 -10.82 -2.00
N TYR A 121 -11.00 -10.72 -1.32
CA TYR A 121 -9.76 -11.35 -1.78
C TYR A 121 -9.83 -12.88 -1.73
N GLY A 122 -10.56 -13.43 -0.76
CA GLY A 122 -10.83 -14.86 -0.71
C GLY A 122 -11.68 -15.34 -1.89
N LEU A 123 -12.70 -14.57 -2.26
CA LEU A 123 -13.57 -14.89 -3.40
C LEU A 123 -12.81 -14.81 -4.73
N GLN A 124 -11.86 -13.88 -4.88
CA GLN A 124 -10.99 -13.78 -6.05
C GLN A 124 -10.33 -15.12 -6.42
N LEU A 125 -9.89 -15.87 -5.42
CA LEU A 125 -9.18 -17.14 -5.64
C LEU A 125 -10.11 -18.28 -6.08
N GLU A 126 -11.41 -18.16 -5.81
CA GLU A 126 -12.44 -19.19 -6.05
C GLU A 126 -13.29 -18.93 -7.30
N LEU A 127 -13.24 -17.70 -7.86
CA LEU A 127 -14.12 -17.30 -8.97
C LEU A 127 -13.95 -18.16 -10.22
N THR A 128 -12.72 -18.58 -10.52
CA THR A 128 -12.45 -19.40 -11.70
C THR A 128 -11.32 -20.38 -11.45
N PRO A 129 -11.47 -21.65 -11.85
CA PRO A 129 -10.40 -22.63 -11.86
C PRO A 129 -9.46 -22.45 -13.06
N ASN A 130 -9.88 -21.75 -14.12
CA ASN A 130 -9.13 -21.58 -15.35
C ASN A 130 -7.99 -20.57 -15.16
N TYR A 131 -6.78 -20.97 -15.55
CA TYR A 131 -5.57 -20.16 -15.43
C TYR A 131 -5.65 -18.83 -16.20
N ASP A 132 -6.15 -18.87 -17.44
CA ASP A 132 -6.24 -17.69 -18.31
C ASP A 132 -7.30 -16.70 -17.80
N GLU A 133 -8.42 -17.20 -17.30
CA GLU A 133 -9.46 -16.35 -16.69
C GLU A 133 -8.97 -15.69 -15.40
N ARG A 134 -8.17 -16.39 -14.58
CA ARG A 134 -7.51 -15.80 -13.39
C ARG A 134 -6.60 -14.66 -13.79
N THR A 135 -5.81 -14.87 -14.83
CA THR A 135 -4.88 -13.83 -15.34
C THR A 135 -5.67 -12.62 -15.85
N ARG A 136 -6.76 -12.83 -16.61
CA ARG A 136 -7.64 -11.73 -17.04
C ARG A 136 -8.29 -11.00 -15.87
N LEU A 137 -8.79 -11.74 -14.87
CA LEU A 137 -9.40 -11.16 -13.67
C LEU A 137 -8.41 -10.27 -12.93
N THR A 138 -7.20 -10.78 -12.67
CA THR A 138 -6.13 -10.03 -11.99
C THR A 138 -5.69 -8.82 -12.82
N GLY A 139 -5.60 -8.95 -14.15
CA GLY A 139 -5.31 -7.85 -15.06
C GLY A 139 -6.34 -6.72 -14.97
N TRP A 140 -7.64 -7.05 -14.95
CA TRP A 140 -8.69 -6.05 -14.75
C TRP A 140 -8.65 -5.41 -13.37
N MET A 141 -8.34 -6.18 -12.31
CA MET A 141 -8.16 -5.60 -10.96
C MET A 141 -6.98 -4.63 -10.94
N ALA A 142 -5.86 -4.98 -11.56
CA ALA A 142 -4.71 -4.11 -11.68
C ALA A 142 -5.05 -2.82 -12.45
N PHE A 143 -5.80 -2.92 -13.54
CA PHE A 143 -6.26 -1.77 -14.32
C PHE A 143 -7.12 -0.81 -13.46
N PHE A 144 -8.17 -1.32 -12.81
CA PHE A 144 -9.02 -0.50 -11.95
C PHE A 144 -8.24 0.08 -10.76
N GLY A 145 -7.34 -0.69 -10.14
CA GLY A 145 -6.49 -0.20 -9.05
C GLY A 145 -5.58 0.95 -9.49
N LYS A 146 -4.99 0.87 -10.68
CA LYS A 146 -4.17 1.96 -11.24
C LYS A 146 -5.02 3.18 -11.61
N ALA A 147 -6.20 2.98 -12.18
CA ALA A 147 -7.14 4.07 -12.47
C ALA A 147 -7.57 4.79 -11.18
N SER A 148 -7.88 4.04 -10.12
CA SER A 148 -8.17 4.62 -8.80
C SER A 148 -7.00 5.39 -8.21
N SER A 149 -5.78 4.85 -8.32
CA SER A 149 -4.57 5.52 -7.83
C SER A 149 -4.31 6.83 -8.58
N LEU A 150 -4.54 6.84 -9.89
CA LEU A 150 -4.41 8.04 -10.71
C LEU A 150 -5.45 9.10 -10.30
N ALA A 151 -6.72 8.71 -10.17
CA ALA A 151 -7.78 9.60 -9.71
C ALA A 151 -7.51 10.12 -8.29
N GLY A 152 -7.05 9.23 -7.40
CA GLY A 152 -6.73 9.55 -6.01
C GLY A 152 -5.60 10.57 -5.86
N GLY A 153 -4.62 10.60 -6.75
CA GLY A 153 -3.57 11.62 -6.77
C GLY A 153 -4.11 13.04 -6.93
N TRP A 154 -5.28 13.20 -7.55
CA TRP A 154 -5.94 14.51 -7.75
C TRP A 154 -6.93 14.88 -6.65
N VAL A 155 -7.32 13.96 -5.78
CA VAL A 155 -8.33 14.23 -4.74
C VAL A 155 -7.93 15.42 -3.86
N LEU A 156 -6.66 15.48 -3.44
CA LEU A 156 -6.20 16.60 -2.62
C LEU A 156 -6.30 17.95 -3.37
N ALA A 157 -5.94 17.98 -4.64
CA ALA A 157 -6.07 19.19 -5.48
C ALA A 157 -7.55 19.60 -5.67
N ILE A 158 -8.45 18.64 -5.76
CA ILE A 158 -9.89 18.90 -5.89
C ILE A 158 -10.44 19.52 -4.59
N VAL A 159 -10.16 18.88 -3.43
CA VAL A 159 -10.71 19.34 -2.13
C VAL A 159 -10.03 20.62 -1.59
N THR A 160 -8.89 21.02 -2.15
CA THR A 160 -8.21 22.29 -1.85
C THR A 160 -8.36 23.31 -2.99
N GLY A 161 -9.17 23.00 -3.99
CA GLY A 161 -9.37 23.83 -5.16
C GLY A 161 -10.22 25.08 -4.91
N LYS A 162 -10.36 25.90 -5.95
CA LYS A 162 -11.09 27.20 -5.92
C LYS A 162 -12.55 27.11 -5.46
N ALA A 163 -13.18 25.95 -5.55
CA ALA A 163 -14.54 25.73 -5.04
C ALA A 163 -14.64 25.72 -3.52
N PHE A 164 -13.53 25.54 -2.80
CA PHE A 164 -13.47 25.37 -1.35
C PHE A 164 -12.53 26.39 -0.70
N ILE A 165 -12.68 27.67 -1.11
CA ILE A 165 -11.86 28.77 -0.59
C ILE A 165 -12.37 29.18 0.79
N ASN A 166 -11.45 29.29 1.74
CA ASN A 166 -11.70 29.92 3.02
C ASN A 166 -11.72 31.45 2.83
N THR A 167 -12.86 32.07 3.12
CA THR A 167 -13.05 33.52 2.94
C THR A 167 -12.10 34.37 3.79
N ALA A 168 -11.58 33.84 4.91
CA ALA A 168 -10.66 34.56 5.79
C ALA A 168 -9.22 34.56 5.25
N THR A 169 -8.79 33.47 4.57
CA THR A 169 -7.41 33.31 4.08
C THR A 169 -7.27 33.54 2.57
N GLY A 170 -8.36 33.52 1.83
CA GLY A 170 -8.37 33.57 0.35
C GLY A 170 -7.76 32.34 -0.33
N LYS A 171 -7.40 31.30 0.42
CA LYS A 171 -6.79 30.07 -0.06
C LYS A 171 -7.75 28.88 0.07
N GLY A 172 -7.51 27.83 -0.71
CA GLY A 172 -8.26 26.58 -0.61
C GLY A 172 -8.04 25.90 0.75
N ASP A 173 -9.13 25.44 1.38
CA ASP A 173 -9.12 24.85 2.71
C ASP A 173 -9.59 23.39 2.67
N ILE A 174 -8.70 22.48 3.04
CA ILE A 174 -8.98 21.04 3.07
C ILE A 174 -10.12 20.69 4.04
N LEU A 175 -10.29 21.42 5.14
CA LEU A 175 -11.36 21.17 6.10
C LEU A 175 -12.73 21.47 5.47
N ILE A 176 -12.83 22.54 4.67
CA ILE A 176 -14.04 22.89 3.93
C ILE A 176 -14.30 21.88 2.82
N GLY A 177 -13.28 21.54 2.03
CA GLY A 177 -13.41 20.60 0.91
C GLY A 177 -13.79 19.21 1.35
N MET A 178 -13.24 18.73 2.46
CA MET A 178 -13.55 17.40 2.96
C MET A 178 -14.93 17.27 3.59
N LYS A 179 -15.57 18.35 4.03
CA LYS A 179 -16.98 18.31 4.45
C LYS A 179 -17.93 17.81 3.35
N SER A 180 -17.63 18.13 2.09
CA SER A 180 -18.41 17.66 0.94
C SER A 180 -17.74 16.44 0.26
N GLY A 181 -16.42 16.47 0.14
CA GLY A 181 -15.64 15.42 -0.52
C GLY A 181 -15.79 14.06 0.14
N CYS A 182 -15.91 14.00 1.47
CA CYS A 182 -16.08 12.74 2.21
C CYS A 182 -17.36 11.98 1.79
N TRP A 183 -18.44 12.66 1.46
CA TRP A 183 -19.69 12.03 1.01
C TRP A 183 -19.53 11.36 -0.35
N VAL A 184 -18.81 12.00 -1.26
CA VAL A 184 -18.50 11.43 -2.58
C VAL A 184 -17.65 10.17 -2.42
N ILE A 185 -16.60 10.24 -1.59
CA ILE A 185 -15.71 9.09 -1.35
C ILE A 185 -16.47 7.96 -0.63
N ALA A 186 -17.29 8.27 0.36
CA ALA A 186 -18.16 7.28 1.03
C ALA A 186 -19.12 6.61 0.03
N GLY A 187 -19.71 7.40 -0.88
CA GLY A 187 -20.53 6.87 -1.99
C GLY A 187 -19.75 5.91 -2.88
N VAL A 188 -18.53 6.26 -3.27
CA VAL A 188 -17.63 5.38 -4.03
C VAL A 188 -17.34 4.09 -3.27
N ILE A 189 -17.01 4.17 -1.97
CA ILE A 189 -16.78 3.01 -1.09
C ILE A 189 -18.01 2.08 -1.11
N ILE A 190 -19.20 2.61 -0.86
CA ILE A 190 -20.42 1.82 -0.80
C ILE A 190 -20.76 1.20 -2.16
N VAL A 191 -20.78 2.00 -3.22
CA VAL A 191 -21.17 1.54 -4.56
C VAL A 191 -20.22 0.46 -5.07
N PHE A 192 -18.92 0.74 -5.09
CA PHE A 192 -17.94 -0.24 -5.59
C PHE A 192 -17.76 -1.44 -4.65
N GLY A 193 -17.99 -1.27 -3.36
CA GLY A 193 -17.97 -2.37 -2.40
C GLY A 193 -19.17 -3.30 -2.54
N LEU A 194 -20.36 -2.78 -2.86
CA LEU A 194 -21.57 -3.58 -3.07
C LEU A 194 -21.57 -4.31 -4.42
N LEU A 195 -20.92 -3.79 -5.46
CA LEU A 195 -20.90 -4.43 -6.77
C LEU A 195 -20.52 -5.92 -6.73
N PRO A 196 -19.39 -6.33 -6.14
CA PRO A 196 -19.04 -7.74 -6.07
C PRO A 196 -20.01 -8.54 -5.18
N ALA A 197 -20.55 -7.96 -4.10
CA ALA A 197 -21.51 -8.64 -3.23
C ALA A 197 -22.85 -8.94 -3.90
N ILE A 198 -23.34 -8.05 -4.76
CA ILE A 198 -24.64 -8.17 -5.42
C ILE A 198 -24.55 -9.01 -6.70
N PHE A 199 -23.59 -8.71 -7.56
CA PHE A 199 -23.56 -9.24 -8.93
C PHE A 199 -22.71 -10.49 -9.10
N VAL A 200 -21.80 -10.81 -8.17
CA VAL A 200 -20.94 -11.98 -8.29
C VAL A 200 -21.53 -13.15 -7.51
N ARG A 201 -21.74 -14.27 -8.19
CA ARG A 201 -22.22 -15.50 -7.57
C ARG A 201 -21.05 -16.34 -7.10
N GLU A 202 -21.13 -16.83 -5.86
CA GLU A 202 -20.18 -17.82 -5.33
C GLU A 202 -20.40 -19.17 -6.01
N ARG A 203 -19.33 -19.79 -6.51
CA ARG A 203 -19.37 -21.16 -6.99
C ARG A 203 -19.15 -22.08 -5.78
N TYR A 204 -20.23 -22.71 -5.30
CA TYR A 204 -20.10 -23.71 -4.24
C TYR A 204 -19.45 -24.98 -4.81
N HIS A 205 -18.17 -25.14 -4.62
CA HIS A 205 -17.54 -26.43 -4.67
C HIS A 205 -17.28 -26.87 -3.22
N PHE A 206 -18.03 -27.87 -2.76
CA PHE A 206 -17.67 -28.66 -1.58
C PHE A 206 -16.39 -29.42 -1.89
N THR A 207 -15.27 -28.71 -1.85
CA THR A 207 -13.97 -29.40 -1.86
C THR A 207 -13.77 -29.91 -0.45
N GLU A 208 -13.71 -31.24 -0.32
CA GLU A 208 -13.31 -31.89 0.93
C GLU A 208 -12.07 -31.16 1.48
N ARG A 209 -12.17 -30.70 2.72
CA ARG A 209 -11.04 -30.01 3.37
C ARG A 209 -9.89 -30.99 3.43
N LYS A 210 -8.87 -30.80 2.58
CA LYS A 210 -7.59 -31.45 2.82
C LYS A 210 -7.13 -31.08 4.21
N PRO A 211 -6.64 -32.04 5.02
CA PRO A 211 -6.11 -31.75 6.36
C PRO A 211 -5.08 -30.61 6.24
N ARG A 212 -5.35 -29.48 6.90
CA ARG A 212 -4.37 -28.38 6.96
C ARG A 212 -3.30 -28.79 7.95
N ASP A 213 -2.03 -28.59 7.57
CA ASP A 213 -0.93 -28.68 8.52
C ASP A 213 -1.21 -27.73 9.69
N PRO A 214 -0.92 -28.14 10.94
CA PRO A 214 -1.07 -27.26 12.08
C PRO A 214 -0.35 -25.93 11.83
N PHE A 215 -1.01 -24.81 12.11
CA PHE A 215 -0.50 -23.46 11.86
C PHE A 215 0.94 -23.27 12.37
N TRP A 216 1.23 -23.71 13.59
CA TRP A 216 2.55 -23.58 14.21
C TRP A 216 3.65 -24.36 13.49
N ASN A 217 3.32 -25.52 12.93
CA ASN A 217 4.29 -26.30 12.14
C ASN A 217 4.62 -25.58 10.83
N SER A 218 3.61 -25.01 10.17
CA SER A 218 3.80 -24.22 8.96
C SER A 218 4.63 -22.97 9.22
N VAL A 219 4.43 -22.27 10.34
CA VAL A 219 5.24 -21.12 10.77
C VAL A 219 6.69 -21.55 11.02
N LYS A 220 6.91 -22.63 11.81
CA LYS A 220 8.24 -23.12 12.15
C LYS A 220 9.07 -23.50 10.91
N GLU A 221 8.45 -24.16 9.94
CA GLU A 221 9.13 -24.51 8.68
C GLU A 221 9.39 -23.27 7.81
N SER A 222 8.47 -22.29 7.79
CA SER A 222 8.69 -21.04 7.07
C SER A 222 9.85 -20.23 7.65
N ILE A 223 10.02 -20.23 8.97
CA ILE A 223 11.18 -19.62 9.66
C ILE A 223 12.50 -20.25 9.22
N ARG A 224 12.52 -21.54 8.93
CA ARG A 224 13.71 -22.27 8.48
C ARG A 224 14.05 -22.10 7.00
N CYS A 225 13.17 -21.47 6.23
CA CYS A 225 13.36 -21.27 4.79
C CYS A 225 14.24 -20.03 4.53
N LYS A 226 15.55 -20.21 4.35
CA LYS A 226 16.51 -19.11 4.13
C LYS A 226 16.17 -18.19 2.96
N PRO A 227 15.81 -18.69 1.74
CA PRO A 227 15.44 -17.81 0.64
C PRO A 227 14.24 -16.92 0.95
N LEU A 228 13.29 -17.41 1.77
CA LEU A 228 12.12 -16.65 2.18
C LEU A 228 12.50 -15.41 3.00
N TRP A 229 13.48 -15.54 3.91
CA TRP A 229 13.95 -14.39 4.70
C TRP A 229 14.64 -13.32 3.86
N SER A 230 15.44 -13.70 2.86
CA SER A 230 16.01 -12.73 1.93
C SER A 230 14.90 -11.99 1.17
N LEU A 231 13.89 -12.72 0.70
CA LEU A 231 12.75 -12.14 -0.02
C LEU A 231 11.91 -11.22 0.87
N ILE A 232 11.64 -11.62 2.11
CA ILE A 232 10.97 -10.80 3.13
C ILE A 232 11.78 -9.54 3.38
N GLY A 233 13.10 -9.66 3.60
CA GLY A 233 13.98 -8.53 3.85
C GLY A 233 13.98 -7.52 2.71
N ILE A 234 14.12 -7.98 1.46
CA ILE A 234 14.04 -7.11 0.27
C ILE A 234 12.74 -6.31 0.30
N SER A 235 11.60 -7.01 0.41
CA SER A 235 10.29 -6.39 0.30
C SER A 235 9.93 -5.52 1.50
N PHE A 236 10.29 -5.95 2.72
CA PHE A 236 10.07 -5.22 3.96
C PHE A 236 10.77 -3.85 3.92
N PHE A 237 12.08 -3.84 3.67
CA PHE A 237 12.84 -2.60 3.67
C PHE A 237 12.55 -1.74 2.44
N LEU A 238 12.16 -2.31 1.31
CA LEU A 238 11.72 -1.55 0.15
C LEU A 238 10.40 -0.82 0.43
N VAL A 239 9.41 -1.52 0.97
CA VAL A 239 8.10 -0.93 1.34
C VAL A 239 8.29 0.08 2.46
N LEU A 240 9.08 -0.24 3.50
CA LEU A 240 9.39 0.66 4.59
C LEU A 240 9.99 1.98 4.09
N GLY A 241 11.01 1.93 3.24
CA GLY A 241 11.66 3.12 2.69
C GLY A 241 10.73 3.94 1.80
N SER A 242 10.01 3.29 0.88
CA SER A 242 9.13 3.99 -0.06
C SER A 242 7.94 4.67 0.62
N THR A 243 7.35 4.03 1.64
CA THR A 243 6.14 4.54 2.29
C THR A 243 6.45 5.60 3.35
N SER A 244 7.51 5.40 4.15
CA SER A 244 7.87 6.35 5.23
C SER A 244 8.24 7.74 4.69
N VAL A 245 8.74 7.81 3.47
CA VAL A 245 9.22 9.05 2.85
C VAL A 245 8.17 9.75 2.02
N GLY A 246 7.11 9.02 1.63
CA GLY A 246 6.02 9.60 0.83
C GLY A 246 5.40 10.84 1.48
N SER A 247 5.11 10.77 2.78
CA SER A 247 4.60 11.91 3.55
C SER A 247 5.61 13.06 3.63
N LEU A 248 6.90 12.78 3.89
CA LEU A 248 7.93 13.82 4.00
C LEU A 248 8.10 14.58 2.67
N GLY A 249 8.07 13.86 1.54
CA GLY A 249 8.12 14.48 0.20
C GLY A 249 6.92 15.39 -0.07
N GLN A 250 5.73 15.04 0.42
CA GLN A 250 4.54 15.89 0.33
C GLN A 250 4.71 17.17 1.15
N TYR A 251 5.23 17.08 2.38
CA TYR A 251 5.49 18.26 3.21
C TYR A 251 6.58 19.18 2.64
N LEU A 252 7.64 18.63 2.07
CA LEU A 252 8.65 19.41 1.36
C LEU A 252 8.07 20.13 0.15
N SER A 253 7.19 19.48 -0.61
CA SER A 253 6.49 20.15 -1.70
C SER A 253 5.67 21.33 -1.17
N ILE A 254 4.91 21.15 -0.08
CA ILE A 254 4.05 22.20 0.48
C ILE A 254 4.88 23.35 1.07
N TYR A 255 5.83 23.06 1.95
CA TYR A 255 6.50 24.09 2.75
C TYR A 255 7.82 24.58 2.16
N TYR A 256 8.60 23.72 1.48
CA TYR A 256 9.87 24.11 0.88
C TYR A 256 9.71 24.68 -0.53
N ILE A 257 8.82 24.10 -1.35
CA ILE A 257 8.63 24.52 -2.75
C ILE A 257 7.56 25.60 -2.87
N PHE A 258 6.42 25.45 -2.18
CA PHE A 258 5.26 26.32 -2.32
C PHE A 258 4.97 27.19 -1.09
N ASP A 259 5.91 27.29 -0.16
CA ASP A 259 5.84 28.21 0.99
C ASP A 259 4.53 28.14 1.78
N GLY A 260 4.04 26.92 2.01
CA GLY A 260 2.80 26.62 2.74
C GLY A 260 1.52 26.65 1.88
N ASP A 261 1.61 26.83 0.57
CA ASP A 261 0.45 26.76 -0.31
C ASP A 261 0.08 25.31 -0.64
N LEU A 262 -0.83 24.73 0.15
CA LEU A 262 -1.32 23.38 -0.01
C LEU A 262 -2.03 23.17 -1.37
N SER A 263 -2.75 24.17 -1.88
CA SER A 263 -3.49 24.06 -3.13
C SER A 263 -2.55 23.93 -4.34
N ALA A 264 -1.55 24.83 -4.42
CA ALA A 264 -0.54 24.80 -5.47
C ALA A 264 0.30 23.49 -5.42
N ALA A 265 0.74 23.09 -4.21
CA ALA A 265 1.49 21.84 -4.02
C ALA A 265 0.67 20.60 -4.42
N SER A 266 -0.64 20.60 -4.15
CA SER A 266 -1.53 19.48 -4.49
C SER A 266 -1.67 19.26 -5.98
N ILE A 267 -1.67 20.31 -6.81
CA ILE A 267 -1.72 20.20 -8.27
C ILE A 267 -0.46 19.49 -8.78
N VAL A 268 0.71 19.90 -8.30
CA VAL A 268 1.97 19.24 -8.69
C VAL A 268 2.05 17.83 -8.16
N GLY A 269 1.52 17.59 -6.94
CA GLY A 269 1.34 16.24 -6.39
C GLY A 269 0.47 15.34 -7.27
N GLY A 270 -0.63 15.87 -7.82
CA GLY A 270 -1.48 15.18 -8.79
C GLY A 270 -0.73 14.80 -10.08
N TRP A 271 0.04 15.71 -10.63
CA TRP A 271 0.91 15.43 -11.78
C TRP A 271 1.99 14.41 -11.46
N LYS A 272 2.65 14.54 -10.31
CA LYS A 272 3.65 13.55 -9.84
C LYS A 272 3.03 12.15 -9.74
N GLY A 273 1.84 12.01 -9.14
CA GLY A 273 1.11 10.76 -9.07
C GLY A 273 0.72 10.21 -10.45
N THR A 274 0.32 11.08 -11.37
CA THR A 274 -0.01 10.71 -12.76
C THR A 274 1.22 10.17 -13.50
N VAL A 275 2.34 10.86 -13.41
CA VAL A 275 3.61 10.43 -14.03
C VAL A 275 4.09 9.12 -13.43
N LEU A 276 4.03 8.98 -12.09
CA LEU A 276 4.39 7.74 -11.39
C LEU A 276 3.55 6.55 -11.88
N ALA A 277 2.24 6.73 -12.01
CA ALA A 277 1.33 5.68 -12.48
C ALA A 277 1.57 5.34 -13.96
N ALA A 278 1.68 6.36 -14.82
CA ALA A 278 1.91 6.17 -16.25
C ALA A 278 3.25 5.49 -16.52
N THR A 279 4.32 5.97 -15.90
CA THR A 279 5.67 5.38 -16.04
C THR A 279 5.70 3.95 -15.49
N GLY A 280 5.03 3.71 -14.36
CA GLY A 280 4.91 2.36 -13.78
C GLY A 280 4.25 1.37 -14.75
N ILE A 281 3.19 1.78 -15.47
CA ILE A 281 2.52 0.93 -16.47
C ILE A 281 3.39 0.75 -17.72
N LEU A 282 3.90 1.85 -18.27
CA LEU A 282 4.67 1.84 -19.52
C LEU A 282 6.01 1.10 -19.39
N SER A 283 6.59 1.08 -18.18
CA SER A 283 7.85 0.38 -17.94
C SER A 283 7.71 -1.14 -17.79
N ILE A 284 6.51 -1.68 -17.54
CA ILE A 284 6.29 -3.13 -17.34
C ILE A 284 6.80 -3.97 -18.51
N PRO A 285 6.46 -3.69 -19.78
CA PRO A 285 6.94 -4.49 -20.91
C PRO A 285 8.46 -4.48 -21.02
N PHE A 286 9.08 -3.32 -20.78
CA PHE A 286 10.53 -3.18 -20.78
C PHE A 286 11.21 -4.04 -19.71
N TRP A 287 10.72 -3.96 -18.47
CA TRP A 287 11.24 -4.74 -17.35
C TRP A 287 10.98 -6.25 -17.51
N ALA A 288 9.82 -6.63 -18.06
CA ALA A 288 9.51 -8.02 -18.35
C ALA A 288 10.46 -8.59 -19.40
N TRP A 289 10.67 -7.88 -20.51
CA TRP A 289 11.63 -8.26 -21.57
C TRP A 289 13.07 -8.39 -21.03
N LEU A 290 13.48 -7.50 -20.14
CA LEU A 290 14.78 -7.57 -19.50
C LEU A 290 14.87 -8.79 -18.55
N GLY A 291 13.79 -9.08 -17.82
CA GLY A 291 13.68 -10.21 -16.89
C GLY A 291 13.71 -11.59 -17.57
N GLU A 292 13.36 -11.68 -18.87
CA GLU A 292 13.53 -12.91 -19.64
C GLU A 292 15.00 -13.20 -19.94
N ARG A 293 15.82 -12.15 -20.05
CA ARG A 293 17.25 -12.24 -20.44
C ARG A 293 18.18 -12.37 -19.24
N PHE A 294 17.86 -11.68 -18.16
CA PHE A 294 18.69 -11.61 -16.96
C PHE A 294 18.09 -12.39 -15.79
N ASP A 295 18.93 -12.67 -14.80
CA ASP A 295 18.49 -13.29 -13.55
C ASP A 295 17.57 -12.33 -12.76
N LYS A 296 16.48 -12.84 -12.20
CA LYS A 296 15.54 -12.05 -11.37
C LYS A 296 16.23 -11.31 -10.22
N LYS A 297 17.23 -11.94 -9.60
CA LYS A 297 18.08 -11.33 -8.57
C LYS A 297 18.78 -10.07 -9.11
N VAL A 298 19.42 -10.17 -10.28
CA VAL A 298 20.11 -9.06 -10.92
C VAL A 298 19.12 -7.94 -11.25
N MET A 299 17.93 -8.31 -11.75
CA MET A 299 16.87 -7.34 -12.05
C MET A 299 16.45 -6.54 -10.83
N VAL A 300 16.17 -7.23 -9.70
CA VAL A 300 15.77 -6.55 -8.44
C VAL A 300 16.88 -5.63 -7.93
N ILE A 301 18.15 -6.07 -7.98
CA ILE A 301 19.31 -5.24 -7.62
C ILE A 301 19.41 -4.00 -8.51
N SER A 302 19.32 -4.17 -9.83
CA SER A 302 19.40 -3.06 -10.78
C SER A 302 18.30 -2.03 -10.57
N MET A 303 17.07 -2.50 -10.31
CA MET A 303 15.92 -1.63 -10.07
C MET A 303 16.03 -0.88 -8.74
N LEU A 304 16.56 -1.50 -7.69
CA LEU A 304 16.86 -0.84 -6.43
C LEU A 304 17.90 0.28 -6.62
N ILE A 305 19.00 -0.01 -7.28
CA ILE A 305 20.06 0.98 -7.57
C ILE A 305 19.51 2.13 -8.42
N PHE A 306 18.73 1.82 -9.46
CA PHE A 306 18.08 2.81 -10.31
C PHE A 306 17.14 3.73 -9.53
N SER A 307 16.37 3.18 -8.58
CA SER A 307 15.49 3.97 -7.73
C SER A 307 16.23 4.80 -6.70
N MET A 308 17.31 4.27 -6.12
CA MET A 308 18.18 5.04 -5.23
C MET A 308 18.80 6.24 -5.96
N ALA A 309 19.30 6.03 -7.17
CA ALA A 309 19.84 7.08 -8.01
C ALA A 309 18.78 8.12 -8.39
N GLY A 310 17.58 7.65 -8.78
CA GLY A 310 16.42 8.52 -9.05
C GLY A 310 16.00 9.33 -7.83
N HIS A 311 16.01 8.72 -6.64
CA HIS A 311 15.67 9.43 -5.41
C HIS A 311 16.70 10.52 -5.06
N LEU A 312 17.99 10.27 -5.27
CA LEU A 312 19.05 11.27 -5.09
C LEU A 312 18.89 12.47 -6.05
N MET A 313 18.27 12.30 -7.22
CA MET A 313 17.96 13.41 -8.12
C MET A 313 17.04 14.46 -7.48
N ASN A 314 16.27 14.11 -6.43
CA ASN A 314 15.47 15.09 -5.70
C ASN A 314 16.33 16.22 -5.11
N PHE A 315 17.62 15.98 -4.81
CA PHE A 315 18.55 17.04 -4.38
C PHE A 315 18.64 18.19 -5.41
N PHE A 316 18.60 17.87 -6.69
CA PHE A 316 18.67 18.87 -7.77
C PHE A 316 17.28 19.32 -8.24
N CYS A 317 16.26 18.50 -8.06
CA CYS A 317 14.92 18.71 -8.59
C CYS A 317 13.97 19.42 -7.63
N MET A 318 14.24 19.41 -6.32
CA MET A 318 13.43 20.15 -5.33
C MET A 318 13.88 21.62 -5.28
N ARG A 319 13.37 22.41 -6.22
CA ARG A 319 13.69 23.84 -6.38
C ARG A 319 12.43 24.71 -6.38
N PRO A 320 12.34 25.76 -5.53
CA PRO A 320 11.22 26.72 -5.56
C PRO A 320 11.04 27.43 -6.90
N ASP A 321 12.16 27.74 -7.59
CA ASP A 321 12.14 28.45 -8.89
C ASP A 321 11.50 27.60 -10.01
N LEU A 322 11.59 26.25 -9.92
CA LEU A 322 11.11 25.31 -10.93
C LEU A 322 10.28 24.19 -10.27
N PRO A 323 9.10 24.50 -9.72
CA PRO A 323 8.33 23.60 -8.88
C PRO A 323 7.91 22.27 -9.56
N TYR A 324 7.76 22.27 -10.88
CA TYR A 324 7.42 21.05 -11.63
C TYR A 324 8.60 20.09 -11.82
N LEU A 325 9.84 20.53 -11.57
CA LEU A 325 11.01 19.68 -11.69
C LEU A 325 11.00 18.48 -10.71
N GLN A 326 10.32 18.62 -9.57
CA GLN A 326 10.12 17.55 -8.59
C GLN A 326 9.35 16.32 -9.13
N ILE A 327 8.76 16.41 -10.34
CA ILE A 327 8.08 15.30 -11.00
C ILE A 327 9.09 14.32 -11.64
N VAL A 328 10.25 14.81 -12.05
CA VAL A 328 11.27 14.01 -12.78
C VAL A 328 11.74 12.78 -11.98
N PRO A 329 12.10 12.87 -10.70
CA PRO A 329 12.49 11.71 -9.91
C PRO A 329 11.42 10.61 -9.83
N ALA A 330 10.13 10.94 -9.95
CA ALA A 330 9.04 9.98 -9.91
C ALA A 330 9.12 8.94 -11.05
N VAL A 331 9.68 9.31 -12.20
CA VAL A 331 9.92 8.39 -13.33
C VAL A 331 10.85 7.25 -12.90
N PHE A 332 11.90 7.56 -12.16
CA PHE A 332 12.90 6.61 -11.70
C PHE A 332 12.40 5.80 -10.49
N GLU A 333 11.71 6.44 -9.56
CA GLU A 333 11.14 5.81 -8.37
C GLU A 333 10.06 4.78 -8.73
N SER A 334 9.32 4.99 -9.83
CA SER A 334 8.31 4.06 -10.32
C SER A 334 8.88 2.68 -10.66
N GLY A 335 10.14 2.61 -11.07
CA GLY A 335 10.84 1.38 -11.42
C GLY A 335 10.97 0.41 -10.24
N ALA A 336 11.36 0.90 -9.05
CA ALA A 336 11.49 0.03 -7.86
C ALA A 336 10.15 -0.56 -7.43
N ILE A 337 9.10 0.25 -7.45
CA ILE A 337 7.76 -0.21 -7.13
C ILE A 337 7.29 -1.26 -8.15
N ALA A 338 7.59 -1.05 -9.43
CA ALA A 338 7.31 -2.04 -10.48
C ALA A 338 8.07 -3.35 -10.25
N ALA A 339 9.33 -3.29 -9.79
CA ALA A 339 10.12 -4.49 -9.49
C ALA A 339 9.47 -5.39 -8.45
N VAL A 340 8.95 -4.79 -7.37
CA VAL A 340 8.28 -5.52 -6.29
C VAL A 340 7.06 -6.27 -6.80
N TRP A 341 6.26 -5.62 -7.61
CA TRP A 341 5.02 -6.22 -8.10
C TRP A 341 5.22 -7.18 -9.27
N LEU A 342 6.33 -7.09 -10.00
CA LEU A 342 6.64 -7.95 -11.15
C LEU A 342 7.51 -9.14 -10.76
N PHE A 343 8.65 -8.91 -10.11
CA PHE A 343 9.65 -9.97 -9.84
C PHE A 343 9.43 -10.68 -8.51
N ILE A 344 9.00 -10.00 -7.46
CA ILE A 344 8.81 -10.62 -6.15
C ILE A 344 7.78 -11.76 -6.16
N PRO A 345 6.61 -11.67 -6.83
CA PRO A 345 5.71 -12.81 -6.95
C PRO A 345 6.35 -14.02 -7.63
N SER A 346 7.16 -13.80 -8.66
CA SER A 346 7.90 -14.86 -9.34
C SER A 346 8.99 -15.47 -8.46
N MET A 347 9.72 -14.66 -7.68
CA MET A 347 10.72 -15.14 -6.71
C MET A 347 10.07 -15.87 -5.53
N LYS A 348 8.83 -15.52 -5.14
CA LYS A 348 8.06 -16.30 -4.16
C LYS A 348 7.74 -17.69 -4.66
N ALA A 349 7.36 -17.82 -5.93
CA ALA A 349 7.12 -19.15 -6.54
C ALA A 349 8.41 -19.98 -6.56
N ASP A 350 9.54 -19.38 -6.94
CA ASP A 350 10.85 -20.06 -6.87
C ASP A 350 11.21 -20.49 -5.44
N THR A 351 10.86 -19.66 -4.44
CA THR A 351 11.07 -19.99 -3.02
C THR A 351 10.17 -21.15 -2.57
N ALA A 352 8.95 -21.23 -3.10
CA ALA A 352 8.02 -22.32 -2.81
C ALA A 352 8.50 -23.64 -3.43
N ASP A 353 9.03 -23.63 -4.66
CA ASP A 353 9.65 -24.79 -5.30
C ASP A 353 10.88 -25.28 -4.51
N TYR A 354 11.73 -24.37 -4.03
CA TYR A 354 12.85 -24.71 -3.16
C TYR A 354 12.39 -25.34 -1.84
N ASP A 355 11.34 -24.80 -1.22
CA ASP A 355 10.79 -25.34 0.03
C ASP A 355 10.15 -26.71 -0.18
N GLU A 356 9.49 -26.94 -1.32
CA GLU A 356 8.93 -28.26 -1.68
C GLU A 356 10.02 -29.30 -1.87
N LEU A 357 11.13 -28.95 -2.52
CA LEU A 357 12.26 -29.86 -2.66
C LEU A 357 12.82 -30.29 -1.29
N ARG A 358 12.90 -29.34 -0.34
CA ARG A 358 13.42 -29.55 1.02
C ARG A 358 12.47 -30.34 1.92
N THR A 359 11.16 -30.00 1.86
CA THR A 359 10.16 -30.53 2.82
C THR A 359 9.29 -31.65 2.27
N THR A 360 9.38 -31.92 0.96
CA THR A 360 8.49 -32.84 0.23
C THR A 360 7.00 -32.47 0.30
N ARG A 361 6.70 -31.22 0.71
CA ARG A 361 5.33 -30.71 0.90
C ARG A 361 5.12 -29.41 0.12
N ARG A 362 3.98 -29.28 -0.55
CA ARG A 362 3.60 -28.07 -1.26
C ARG A 362 2.92 -27.07 -0.32
N ARG A 363 3.64 -26.03 0.09
CA ARG A 363 3.20 -25.07 1.13
C ARG A 363 3.13 -23.63 0.64
N GLU A 364 2.79 -23.43 -0.63
CA GLU A 364 2.70 -22.10 -1.26
C GLU A 364 1.83 -21.12 -0.46
N GLY A 365 0.67 -21.57 0.03
CA GLY A 365 -0.26 -20.76 0.82
C GLY A 365 0.35 -20.29 2.14
N SER A 366 1.07 -21.18 2.85
CA SER A 366 1.73 -20.84 4.11
C SER A 366 2.87 -19.84 3.91
N ILE A 367 3.69 -20.02 2.88
CA ILE A 367 4.77 -19.11 2.50
C ILE A 367 4.19 -17.73 2.15
N ASN A 368 3.14 -17.69 1.35
CA ASN A 368 2.50 -16.42 0.98
C ASN A 368 1.87 -15.70 2.18
N SER A 369 1.21 -16.42 3.09
CA SER A 369 0.63 -15.85 4.31
C SER A 369 1.70 -15.28 5.24
N PHE A 370 2.78 -16.04 5.44
CA PHE A 370 3.92 -15.60 6.26
C PHE A 370 4.59 -14.36 5.67
N TYR A 371 4.86 -14.35 4.36
CA TYR A 371 5.38 -13.20 3.64
C TYR A 371 4.47 -11.96 3.77
N SER A 372 3.17 -12.13 3.54
CA SER A 372 2.20 -11.02 3.58
C SER A 372 2.10 -10.37 4.95
N TRP A 373 2.27 -11.15 6.01
CA TRP A 373 2.30 -10.61 7.38
C TRP A 373 3.46 -9.62 7.58
N PHE A 374 4.67 -9.94 7.06
CA PHE A 374 5.80 -9.02 7.13
C PHE A 374 5.62 -7.76 6.28
N ILE A 375 4.94 -7.87 5.13
CA ILE A 375 4.62 -6.67 4.33
C ILE A 375 3.67 -5.74 5.07
N LYS A 376 2.66 -6.28 5.75
CA LYS A 376 1.78 -5.48 6.62
C LYS A 376 2.54 -4.84 7.78
N ALA A 377 3.45 -5.58 8.40
CA ALA A 377 4.32 -5.05 9.44
C ALA A 377 5.21 -3.91 8.91
N ALA A 378 5.75 -4.03 7.68
CA ALA A 378 6.51 -2.96 7.04
C ALA A 378 5.69 -1.69 6.83
N LEU A 379 4.45 -1.83 6.33
CA LEU A 379 3.52 -0.70 6.17
C LEU A 379 3.21 -0.03 7.52
N THR A 380 2.95 -0.85 8.54
CA THR A 380 2.68 -0.37 9.90
C THR A 380 3.86 0.45 10.45
N CYS A 381 5.07 -0.10 10.36
CA CYS A 381 6.29 0.58 10.79
C CYS A 381 6.57 1.86 9.97
N ALA A 382 6.29 1.83 8.66
CA ALA A 382 6.50 2.97 7.77
C ALA A 382 5.65 4.19 8.16
N MET A 383 4.40 3.97 8.55
CA MET A 383 3.51 5.06 8.98
C MET A 383 4.01 5.73 10.27
N GLY A 384 4.47 4.92 11.23
CA GLY A 384 5.08 5.45 12.46
C GLY A 384 6.38 6.19 12.19
N LEU A 385 7.25 5.62 11.37
CA LEU A 385 8.54 6.22 11.01
C LEU A 385 8.35 7.55 10.27
N GLY A 386 7.42 7.64 9.34
CA GLY A 386 7.13 8.87 8.62
C GLY A 386 6.71 10.02 9.52
N GLY A 387 5.81 9.76 10.48
CA GLY A 387 5.40 10.76 11.48
C GLY A 387 6.55 11.17 12.42
N LEU A 388 7.35 10.19 12.88
CA LEU A 388 8.49 10.43 13.76
C LEU A 388 9.57 11.27 13.07
N VAL A 389 9.96 10.94 11.83
CA VAL A 389 10.98 11.69 11.08
C VAL A 389 10.54 13.13 10.86
N LEU A 390 9.26 13.36 10.57
CA LEU A 390 8.73 14.71 10.42
C LEU A 390 8.81 15.51 11.74
N GLU A 391 8.50 14.90 12.88
CA GLU A 391 8.57 15.55 14.17
C GLU A 391 10.01 15.81 14.61
N VAL A 392 10.93 14.84 14.45
CA VAL A 392 12.36 15.00 14.76
C VAL A 392 13.03 16.08 13.90
N SER A 393 12.52 16.34 12.69
CA SER A 393 12.99 17.47 11.88
C SER A 393 12.72 18.84 12.50
N GLY A 394 11.85 18.90 13.51
CA GLY A 394 11.41 20.15 14.17
C GLY A 394 10.21 20.80 13.47
N PHE A 395 9.55 20.08 12.57
CA PHE A 395 8.36 20.57 11.88
C PHE A 395 7.21 20.80 12.86
N THR A 396 6.52 21.94 12.71
CA THR A 396 5.26 22.22 13.42
C THR A 396 4.22 22.83 12.49
N SER A 397 3.02 22.28 12.49
CA SER A 397 1.91 22.79 11.67
C SER A 397 1.39 24.17 12.14
N LYS A 398 1.82 24.65 13.30
CA LYS A 398 1.44 25.97 13.82
C LYS A 398 2.05 27.13 13.02
N HIS A 399 3.14 26.90 12.32
CA HIS A 399 3.80 27.92 11.49
C HIS A 399 3.51 27.67 10.01
N VAL A 400 2.95 28.66 9.33
CA VAL A 400 2.75 28.62 7.86
C VAL A 400 4.11 28.64 7.16
N HIS A 401 5.02 29.49 7.64
CA HIS A 401 6.40 29.57 7.14
C HIS A 401 7.32 28.83 8.12
N GLN A 402 7.95 27.78 7.65
CA GLN A 402 8.89 27.00 8.47
C GLN A 402 10.27 27.64 8.46
N PRO A 403 11.04 27.60 9.58
CA PRO A 403 12.42 28.05 9.60
C PRO A 403 13.29 27.30 8.59
N ALA A 404 14.25 27.99 7.97
CA ALA A 404 15.11 27.42 6.94
C ALA A 404 15.92 26.18 7.42
N ASP A 405 16.33 26.18 8.70
CA ASP A 405 17.04 25.05 9.32
C ASP A 405 16.16 23.81 9.45
N VAL A 406 14.86 23.97 9.71
CA VAL A 406 13.87 22.89 9.72
C VAL A 406 13.69 22.31 8.33
N LEU A 407 13.50 23.19 7.32
CA LEU A 407 13.34 22.77 5.93
C LEU A 407 14.57 22.02 5.41
N ASN A 408 15.77 22.49 5.76
CA ASN A 408 17.02 21.82 5.38
C ASN A 408 17.16 20.45 6.08
N ARG A 409 16.79 20.32 7.35
CA ARG A 409 16.75 19.01 8.04
C ARG A 409 15.73 18.06 7.39
N MET A 410 14.53 18.55 7.07
CA MET A 410 13.53 17.77 6.37
C MET A 410 14.05 17.27 5.02
N LEU A 411 14.69 18.12 4.22
CA LEU A 411 15.29 17.74 2.95
C LEU A 411 16.40 16.71 3.15
N GLY A 412 17.27 16.90 4.15
CA GLY A 412 18.31 15.96 4.51
C GLY A 412 17.75 14.56 4.86
N TYR A 413 16.73 14.50 5.72
CA TYR A 413 16.08 13.23 6.06
C TYR A 413 15.35 12.61 4.87
N TYR A 414 14.68 13.42 4.05
CA TYR A 414 14.03 12.97 2.83
C TYR A 414 15.00 12.28 1.88
N LEU A 415 16.20 12.82 1.72
CA LEU A 415 17.21 12.25 0.83
C LEU A 415 17.93 11.03 1.44
N THR A 416 18.20 11.04 2.75
CA THR A 416 19.10 10.04 3.36
C THR A 416 18.38 8.82 3.91
N VAL A 417 17.22 9.00 4.56
CA VAL A 417 16.50 7.91 5.25
C VAL A 417 16.09 6.80 4.28
N PRO A 418 15.46 7.07 3.12
CA PRO A 418 15.07 6.00 2.18
C PRO A 418 16.28 5.26 1.64
N ILE A 419 17.34 5.97 1.32
CA ILE A 419 18.56 5.38 0.77
C ILE A 419 19.21 4.43 1.77
N ALA A 420 19.27 4.82 3.03
CA ALA A 420 19.77 3.94 4.10
C ALA A 420 18.91 2.66 4.22
N ILE A 421 17.57 2.81 4.22
CA ILE A 421 16.63 1.70 4.29
C ILE A 421 16.73 0.80 3.04
N TRP A 422 16.77 1.38 1.84
CA TRP A 422 16.91 0.62 0.59
C TRP A 422 18.31 0.00 0.45
N GLY A 423 19.33 0.58 1.07
CA GLY A 423 20.65 -0.04 1.21
C GLY A 423 20.60 -1.38 1.95
N VAL A 424 19.78 -1.45 3.01
CA VAL A 424 19.53 -2.72 3.71
C VAL A 424 18.78 -3.71 2.80
N ALA A 425 17.76 -3.24 2.06
CA ALA A 425 17.07 -4.07 1.07
C ALA A 425 18.04 -4.64 0.01
N LEU A 426 18.98 -3.82 -0.45
CA LEU A 426 20.03 -4.22 -1.39
C LEU A 426 20.94 -5.30 -0.79
N GLY A 427 21.31 -5.21 0.48
CA GLY A 427 22.05 -6.25 1.20
C GLY A 427 21.32 -7.59 1.19
N PHE A 428 20.01 -7.58 1.45
CA PHE A 428 19.16 -8.78 1.34
C PHE A 428 19.06 -9.30 -0.09
N ALA A 429 18.97 -8.42 -1.09
CA ALA A 429 18.97 -8.82 -2.51
C ALA A 429 20.27 -9.48 -2.93
N LEU A 430 21.41 -8.95 -2.48
CA LEU A 430 22.72 -9.55 -2.71
C LEU A 430 22.87 -10.93 -2.06
N SER A 431 22.25 -11.13 -0.90
CA SER A 431 22.28 -12.40 -0.17
C SER A 431 21.25 -13.44 -0.67
N TYR A 432 20.36 -13.08 -1.59
CA TYR A 432 19.34 -14.00 -2.12
C TYR A 432 19.99 -15.18 -2.85
N PRO A 433 19.72 -16.44 -2.43
CA PRO A 433 20.52 -17.59 -2.86
C PRO A 433 20.03 -18.29 -4.13
N LEU A 434 18.81 -17.96 -4.63
CA LEU A 434 18.20 -18.66 -5.75
C LEU A 434 18.51 -17.91 -7.06
N SER A 435 19.53 -18.36 -7.79
CA SER A 435 19.85 -17.91 -9.13
C SER A 435 19.08 -18.73 -10.19
N ARG A 436 19.04 -18.21 -11.43
CA ARG A 436 18.40 -18.89 -12.57
C ARG A 436 18.94 -20.31 -12.77
N ILE A 437 20.26 -20.48 -12.65
CA ILE A 437 20.92 -21.79 -12.80
C ILE A 437 20.48 -22.75 -11.70
N ARG A 438 20.47 -22.28 -10.44
CA ARG A 438 20.05 -23.09 -9.29
C ARG A 438 18.58 -23.51 -9.38
N MET A 439 17.71 -22.61 -9.86
CA MET A 439 16.30 -22.91 -10.05
C MET A 439 16.04 -23.90 -11.17
N ALA A 440 16.86 -23.90 -12.25
CA ALA A 440 16.78 -24.92 -13.28
C ALA A 440 17.07 -26.32 -12.73
N GLY A 441 18.08 -26.45 -11.86
CA GLY A 441 18.37 -27.73 -11.17
C GLY A 441 17.24 -28.17 -10.25
N ILE A 442 16.73 -27.25 -9.41
CA ILE A 442 15.59 -27.55 -8.48
C ILE A 442 14.37 -28.04 -9.25
N ARG A 443 14.04 -27.41 -10.37
CA ARG A 443 12.89 -27.80 -11.20
C ARG A 443 13.10 -29.16 -11.84
N ALA A 444 14.28 -29.45 -12.36
CA ALA A 444 14.60 -30.76 -12.92
C ALA A 444 14.42 -31.87 -11.86
N GLU A 445 14.91 -31.68 -10.62
CA GLU A 445 14.73 -32.64 -9.53
C GLU A 445 13.25 -32.79 -9.12
N LEU A 446 12.47 -31.70 -9.13
CA LEU A 446 11.03 -31.76 -8.84
C LEU A 446 10.25 -32.47 -9.94
N GLU A 447 10.59 -32.26 -11.22
CA GLU A 447 9.99 -32.95 -12.36
C GLU A 447 10.30 -34.45 -12.34
N GLU A 448 11.51 -34.84 -11.96
CA GLU A 448 11.87 -36.26 -11.77
C GLU A 448 11.03 -36.91 -10.67
N ARG A 449 10.79 -36.20 -9.55
CA ARG A 449 9.95 -36.69 -8.45
C ARG A 449 8.47 -36.76 -8.75
N ARG A 450 7.93 -35.77 -9.50
CA ARG A 450 6.49 -35.67 -9.82
C ARG A 450 6.07 -36.52 -11.01
N GLY A 451 7.03 -37.04 -11.79
CA GLY A 451 6.80 -37.54 -13.14
C GLY A 451 6.67 -36.40 -14.14
N LYS A 452 6.95 -36.65 -15.42
CA LYS A 452 6.71 -35.68 -16.49
C LYS A 452 5.22 -35.37 -16.56
N ILE A 453 4.84 -34.10 -16.34
CA ILE A 453 3.48 -33.57 -16.55
C ILE A 453 3.27 -33.36 -18.03
#